data_9bd5c15f33f277f3621be35631e86783
#
_entry.id   9bd5c15f33f277f3621be35631e86783
#
_cell.length_a   1.000
_cell.length_b   1.000
_cell.length_c   1.000
_cell.angle_alpha   90.00
_cell.angle_beta   90.00
_cell.angle_gamma   90.00
#
_symmetry.space_group_name_H-M   'P 1'
#
loop_
_entity.id
_entity.type
_entity.pdbx_description
1 polymer ?
#
loop_
_entity_poly.entity_id
_entity_poly.type
_entity_poly.pdbx_seq_one_letter_code
_entity_poly.pdbx_strand_id
1 'polypeptide(L)'
;MLLRRSLLVLSLAGVVAGAQAAAVVGQPAPDFSLKDLAGRSVKLSDYRGKHVVLEWTNPHCPFVKKHYGSGNLPATQKDAVARGVVWLAINSTDREHGEYMTPAQLEAWRAEHKAQPSAVLMDEEGVTGRAYGARTTPHLYIVDPGGRLAYAGGIDSIPSSRAEDIGKATNYVRQALTEALAGQPVSAAVTRPYGCSIKYKR
;
A
#
# COMPACT_ATOMS: atom_id res chain seq x y z
N MET A 1 -36.65 41.70 45.20
CA MET A 1 -36.69 40.29 44.87
C MET A 1 -36.39 40.16 43.38
N LEU A 2 -35.12 40.00 43.03
CA LEU A 2 -34.64 40.03 41.62
C LEU A 2 -34.31 38.58 41.21
N LEU A 3 -35.11 37.99 40.32
CA LEU A 3 -34.84 36.68 39.72
C LEU A 3 -33.73 36.81 38.65
N ARG A 4 -32.57 36.18 38.93
CA ARG A 4 -31.51 35.94 37.91
C ARG A 4 -31.91 34.74 37.05
N ARG A 5 -32.19 34.98 35.77
CA ARG A 5 -32.35 33.93 34.76
C ARG A 5 -30.96 33.57 34.24
N SER A 6 -30.46 32.38 34.57
CA SER A 6 -29.26 31.78 33.97
C SER A 6 -29.62 31.17 32.63
N LEU A 7 -29.05 31.71 31.55
CA LEU A 7 -29.10 31.11 30.23
C LEU A 7 -27.99 30.03 30.14
N LEU A 8 -28.40 28.79 30.02
CA LEU A 8 -27.51 27.69 29.65
C LEU A 8 -27.29 27.75 28.14
N VAL A 9 -26.06 28.07 27.71
CA VAL A 9 -25.63 27.95 26.30
C VAL A 9 -25.14 26.51 26.08
N LEU A 10 -25.94 25.73 25.36
CA LEU A 10 -25.60 24.36 24.96
C LEU A 10 -24.75 24.47 23.68
N SER A 11 -23.44 24.32 23.79
CA SER A 11 -22.54 24.25 22.63
C SER A 11 -22.61 22.87 21.99
N LEU A 12 -23.25 22.77 20.82
CA LEU A 12 -23.22 21.58 19.96
C LEU A 12 -21.84 21.52 19.28
N ALA A 13 -20.96 20.65 19.77
CA ALA A 13 -19.72 20.31 19.05
C ALA A 13 -20.09 19.39 17.89
N GLY A 14 -20.22 19.94 16.69
CA GLY A 14 -20.42 19.18 15.46
C GLY A 14 -19.17 18.38 15.12
N VAL A 15 -19.25 17.05 15.15
CA VAL A 15 -18.24 16.15 14.61
C VAL A 15 -18.31 16.26 13.08
N VAL A 16 -17.40 17.03 12.48
CA VAL A 16 -17.22 17.04 11.03
C VAL A 16 -16.52 15.74 10.66
N ALA A 17 -17.27 14.76 10.17
CA ALA A 17 -16.72 13.60 9.49
C ALA A 17 -16.10 14.09 8.17
N GLY A 18 -14.80 14.39 8.19
CA GLY A 18 -14.06 14.76 6.99
C GLY A 18 -14.05 13.59 6.02
N ALA A 19 -14.53 13.80 4.80
CA ALA A 19 -14.27 12.88 3.69
C ALA A 19 -12.74 12.78 3.55
N GLN A 20 -12.17 11.62 3.84
CA GLN A 20 -10.73 11.40 3.68
C GLN A 20 -10.43 11.42 2.18
N ALA A 21 -9.75 12.46 1.73
CA ALA A 21 -9.19 12.51 0.38
C ALA A 21 -8.14 11.39 0.23
N ALA A 22 -8.04 10.82 -0.97
CA ALA A 22 -7.01 9.82 -1.27
C ALA A 22 -5.61 10.37 -0.98
N ALA A 23 -4.69 9.47 -0.59
CA ALA A 23 -3.31 9.82 -0.29
C ALA A 23 -2.64 10.58 -1.45
N VAL A 24 -1.97 11.69 -1.13
CA VAL A 24 -1.33 12.59 -2.10
C VAL A 24 0.18 12.62 -1.84
N VAL A 25 0.98 12.48 -2.89
CA VAL A 25 2.44 12.60 -2.81
C VAL A 25 2.84 13.95 -2.22
N GLY A 26 3.83 13.94 -1.32
CA GLY A 26 4.28 15.10 -0.56
C GLY A 26 3.47 15.38 0.72
N GLN A 27 2.33 14.73 0.92
CA GLN A 27 1.51 14.85 2.13
C GLN A 27 1.77 13.70 3.11
N PRO A 28 1.39 13.82 4.39
CA PRO A 28 1.42 12.72 5.34
C PRO A 28 0.66 11.51 4.78
N ALA A 29 1.30 10.34 4.80
CA ALA A 29 0.68 9.09 4.42
C ALA A 29 -0.41 8.73 5.45
N PRO A 30 -1.61 8.29 5.02
CA PRO A 30 -2.65 7.82 5.94
C PRO A 30 -2.11 6.69 6.83
N ASP A 31 -2.22 6.85 8.15
CA ASP A 31 -1.86 5.78 9.08
C ASP A 31 -2.90 4.67 9.03
N PHE A 32 -2.48 3.45 9.35
CA PHE A 32 -3.35 2.28 9.41
C PHE A 32 -2.89 1.30 10.47
N SER A 33 -3.78 0.42 10.88
CA SER A 33 -3.49 -0.75 11.69
C SER A 33 -4.16 -1.96 11.06
N LEU A 34 -3.38 -2.85 10.46
CA LEU A 34 -3.85 -4.07 9.81
C LEU A 34 -3.30 -5.32 10.52
N LYS A 35 -3.90 -6.47 10.25
CA LYS A 35 -3.38 -7.76 10.72
C LYS A 35 -2.44 -8.36 9.69
N ASP A 36 -1.31 -8.90 10.13
CA ASP A 36 -0.47 -9.77 9.31
C ASP A 36 -1.07 -11.19 9.22
N LEU A 37 -0.44 -12.06 8.44
CA LEU A 37 -0.91 -13.43 8.24
C LEU A 37 -0.89 -14.29 9.54
N ALA A 38 -0.14 -13.85 10.56
CA ALA A 38 -0.12 -14.49 11.89
C ALA A 38 -1.12 -13.84 12.88
N GLY A 39 -1.93 -12.88 12.42
CA GLY A 39 -2.91 -12.17 13.24
C GLY A 39 -2.32 -11.05 14.12
N ARG A 40 -1.04 -10.71 13.99
CA ARG A 40 -0.39 -9.63 14.73
C ARG A 40 -0.78 -8.28 14.12
N SER A 41 -1.01 -7.27 14.95
CA SER A 41 -1.24 -5.91 14.48
C SER A 41 0.05 -5.28 13.97
N VAL A 42 -0.03 -4.65 12.80
CA VAL A 42 1.04 -3.89 12.15
C VAL A 42 0.51 -2.50 11.84
N LYS A 43 1.18 -1.46 12.33
CA LYS A 43 0.83 -0.06 12.08
C LYS A 43 1.89 0.59 11.21
N LEU A 44 1.49 1.47 10.29
CA LEU A 44 2.45 2.24 9.50
C LEU A 44 3.32 3.12 10.40
N SER A 45 2.73 3.72 11.43
CA SER A 45 3.42 4.58 12.41
C SER A 45 4.56 3.90 13.17
N ASP A 46 4.56 2.55 13.28
CA ASP A 46 5.63 1.78 13.93
C ASP A 46 6.95 1.80 13.13
N TYR A 47 6.90 2.25 11.87
CA TYR A 47 8.05 2.31 10.97
C TYR A 47 8.60 3.72 10.74
N ARG A 48 8.27 4.69 11.61
CA ARG A 48 8.91 6.02 11.56
C ARG A 48 10.42 5.90 11.59
N GLY A 49 11.11 6.74 10.81
CA GLY A 49 12.55 6.67 10.62
C GLY A 49 13.01 5.68 9.55
N LYS A 50 12.10 4.95 8.90
CA LYS A 50 12.40 4.02 7.81
C LYS A 50 11.62 4.39 6.55
N HIS A 51 12.17 4.04 5.38
CA HIS A 51 11.38 4.00 4.15
C HIS A 51 10.47 2.78 4.18
N VAL A 52 9.20 2.96 3.76
CA VAL A 52 8.21 1.88 3.70
C VAL A 52 7.64 1.81 2.30
N VAL A 53 7.68 0.62 1.70
CA VAL A 53 6.92 0.32 0.48
C VAL A 53 5.61 -0.33 0.85
N LEU A 54 4.50 0.18 0.31
CA LEU A 54 3.19 -0.46 0.37
C LEU A 54 2.88 -0.99 -1.02
N GLU A 55 2.57 -2.28 -1.11
CA GLU A 55 2.24 -2.97 -2.36
C GLU A 55 0.82 -3.54 -2.26
N TRP A 56 -0.14 -2.96 -2.98
CA TRP A 56 -1.42 -3.63 -3.17
C TRP A 56 -1.28 -4.78 -4.15
N THR A 57 -1.63 -5.97 -3.72
CA THR A 57 -1.42 -7.21 -4.47
C THR A 57 -2.62 -8.16 -4.40
N ASN A 58 -2.80 -8.96 -5.46
CA ASN A 58 -3.75 -10.07 -5.51
C ASN A 58 -3.14 -11.20 -6.35
N PRO A 59 -2.90 -12.39 -5.79
CA PRO A 59 -2.34 -13.56 -6.49
C PRO A 59 -3.09 -14.00 -7.74
N HIS A 60 -4.39 -13.73 -7.83
CA HIS A 60 -5.20 -14.08 -9.01
C HIS A 60 -4.98 -13.13 -10.20
N CYS A 61 -4.43 -11.92 -9.96
CA CYS A 61 -4.20 -10.93 -11.00
C CYS A 61 -3.07 -11.34 -11.97
N PRO A 62 -3.30 -11.42 -13.29
CA PRO A 62 -2.26 -11.76 -14.28
C PRO A 62 -1.04 -10.83 -14.22
N PHE A 63 -1.25 -9.55 -13.92
CA PHE A 63 -0.15 -8.58 -13.81
C PHE A 63 0.69 -8.84 -12.55
N VAL A 64 0.08 -9.27 -11.44
CA VAL A 64 0.80 -9.72 -10.25
C VAL A 64 1.56 -11.01 -10.55
N LYS A 65 0.90 -12.00 -11.18
CA LYS A 65 1.53 -13.26 -11.60
C LYS A 65 2.76 -13.03 -12.48
N LYS A 66 2.70 -12.08 -13.42
CA LYS A 66 3.86 -11.65 -14.22
C LYS A 66 5.06 -11.31 -13.35
N HIS A 67 4.89 -10.42 -12.39
CA HIS A 67 6.00 -9.89 -11.60
C HIS A 67 6.52 -10.85 -10.54
N TYR A 68 5.64 -11.69 -9.99
CA TYR A 68 6.04 -12.71 -9.02
C TYR A 68 6.64 -13.94 -9.72
N GLY A 69 5.99 -14.46 -10.76
CA GLY A 69 6.44 -15.64 -11.48
C GLY A 69 7.77 -15.43 -12.24
N SER A 70 8.05 -14.19 -12.67
CA SER A 70 9.35 -13.86 -13.26
C SER A 70 10.46 -13.58 -12.23
N GLY A 71 10.12 -13.53 -10.93
CA GLY A 71 11.06 -13.14 -9.88
C GLY A 71 11.32 -11.64 -9.76
N ASN A 72 10.70 -10.78 -10.61
CA ASN A 72 10.95 -9.33 -10.59
C ASN A 72 10.58 -8.68 -9.26
N LEU A 73 9.35 -8.93 -8.74
CA LEU A 73 8.93 -8.41 -7.42
C LEU A 73 9.69 -9.07 -6.27
N PRO A 74 9.83 -10.40 -6.18
CA PRO A 74 10.65 -11.03 -5.16
C PRO A 74 12.07 -10.50 -5.06
N ALA A 75 12.74 -10.29 -6.19
CA ALA A 75 14.07 -9.70 -6.22
C ALA A 75 14.08 -8.22 -5.77
N THR A 76 13.04 -7.46 -6.15
CA THR A 76 12.92 -6.06 -5.73
C THR A 76 12.64 -5.95 -4.23
N GLN A 77 11.79 -6.81 -3.68
CA GLN A 77 11.52 -6.92 -2.24
C GLN A 77 12.80 -7.26 -1.47
N LYS A 78 13.51 -8.32 -1.90
CA LYS A 78 14.75 -8.76 -1.28
C LYS A 78 15.80 -7.63 -1.23
N ASP A 79 16.02 -6.95 -2.35
CA ASP A 79 16.96 -5.83 -2.45
C ASP A 79 16.57 -4.68 -1.52
N ALA A 80 15.30 -4.27 -1.53
CA ALA A 80 14.78 -3.20 -0.69
C ALA A 80 14.95 -3.52 0.80
N VAL A 81 14.56 -4.74 1.22
CA VAL A 81 14.66 -5.19 2.62
C VAL A 81 16.12 -5.26 3.07
N ALA A 82 17.04 -5.75 2.22
CA ALA A 82 18.47 -5.77 2.51
C ALA A 82 19.07 -4.38 2.72
N ARG A 83 18.44 -3.34 2.14
CA ARG A 83 18.81 -1.93 2.29
C ARG A 83 18.08 -1.23 3.45
N GLY A 84 17.40 -1.98 4.32
CA GLY A 84 16.69 -1.46 5.50
C GLY A 84 15.28 -0.89 5.21
N VAL A 85 14.77 -1.03 4.00
CA VAL A 85 13.40 -0.64 3.64
C VAL A 85 12.42 -1.67 4.19
N VAL A 86 11.32 -1.22 4.74
CA VAL A 86 10.19 -2.09 5.12
C VAL A 86 9.28 -2.28 3.91
N TRP A 87 8.95 -3.51 3.56
CA TRP A 87 8.04 -3.82 2.46
C TRP A 87 6.78 -4.49 3.00
N LEU A 88 5.63 -3.84 2.85
CA LEU A 88 4.32 -4.33 3.29
C LEU A 88 3.46 -4.65 2.07
N ALA A 89 3.20 -5.93 1.83
CA ALA A 89 2.27 -6.37 0.80
C ALA A 89 0.85 -6.39 1.40
N ILE A 90 -0.12 -5.74 0.75
CA ILE A 90 -1.48 -5.54 1.28
C ILE A 90 -2.48 -6.20 0.34
N ASN A 91 -3.34 -7.05 0.88
CA ASN A 91 -4.45 -7.64 0.16
C ASN A 91 -5.77 -7.04 0.68
N SER A 92 -6.48 -6.32 -0.21
CA SER A 92 -7.79 -5.70 0.09
C SER A 92 -8.93 -6.43 -0.64
N THR A 93 -8.80 -7.74 -0.85
CA THR A 93 -9.87 -8.55 -1.43
C THR A 93 -10.93 -8.84 -0.37
N ASP A 94 -12.18 -8.49 -0.67
CA ASP A 94 -13.35 -8.84 0.16
C ASP A 94 -13.40 -10.34 0.44
N ARG A 95 -13.71 -10.71 1.68
CA ARG A 95 -13.84 -12.12 2.11
C ARG A 95 -14.88 -12.91 1.32
N GLU A 96 -15.93 -12.25 0.85
CA GLU A 96 -17.01 -12.87 0.09
C GLU A 96 -16.70 -12.96 -1.42
N HIS A 97 -15.60 -12.35 -1.87
CA HIS A 97 -15.22 -12.40 -3.28
C HIS A 97 -14.53 -13.74 -3.62
N GLY A 98 -14.84 -14.29 -4.80
CA GLY A 98 -14.27 -15.57 -5.26
C GLY A 98 -12.74 -15.61 -5.43
N GLU A 99 -12.07 -14.46 -5.44
CA GLU A 99 -10.61 -14.33 -5.45
C GLU A 99 -10.02 -14.16 -4.04
N TYR A 100 -10.82 -14.26 -2.98
CA TYR A 100 -10.31 -14.17 -1.62
C TYR A 100 -9.38 -15.34 -1.31
N MET A 101 -8.28 -15.03 -0.67
CA MET A 101 -7.33 -16.02 -0.14
C MET A 101 -7.20 -15.83 1.37
N THR A 102 -7.32 -16.93 2.11
CA THR A 102 -7.06 -16.95 3.54
C THR A 102 -5.58 -16.62 3.85
N PRO A 103 -5.26 -16.19 5.07
CA PRO A 103 -3.86 -15.98 5.48
C PRO A 103 -2.95 -17.18 5.17
N ALA A 104 -3.42 -18.41 5.40
CA ALA A 104 -2.66 -19.64 5.12
C ALA A 104 -2.39 -19.83 3.62
N GLN A 105 -3.37 -19.52 2.76
CA GLN A 105 -3.21 -19.61 1.31
C GLN A 105 -2.24 -18.53 0.79
N LEU A 106 -2.32 -17.30 1.33
CA LEU A 106 -1.38 -16.23 0.98
C LEU A 106 0.04 -16.55 1.43
N GLU A 107 0.21 -17.18 2.59
CA GLU A 107 1.53 -17.63 3.07
C GLU A 107 2.11 -18.71 2.15
N ALA A 108 1.31 -19.71 1.76
CA ALA A 108 1.73 -20.74 0.82
C ALA A 108 2.13 -20.15 -0.53
N TRP A 109 1.32 -19.22 -1.06
CA TRP A 109 1.62 -18.52 -2.31
C TRP A 109 2.91 -17.67 -2.22
N ARG A 110 3.10 -16.96 -1.10
CA ARG A 110 4.31 -16.18 -0.82
C ARG A 110 5.56 -17.08 -0.85
N ALA A 111 5.48 -18.22 -0.18
CA ALA A 111 6.58 -19.19 -0.11
C ALA A 111 6.91 -19.78 -1.49
N GLU A 112 5.88 -20.20 -2.25
CA GLU A 112 6.01 -20.74 -3.61
C GLU A 112 6.77 -19.77 -4.54
N HIS A 113 6.42 -18.47 -4.48
CA HIS A 113 7.04 -17.44 -5.31
C HIS A 113 8.32 -16.86 -4.71
N LYS A 114 8.81 -17.38 -3.58
CA LYS A 114 10.00 -16.89 -2.87
C LYS A 114 9.93 -15.39 -2.58
N ALA A 115 8.71 -14.88 -2.35
CA ALA A 115 8.48 -13.48 -2.04
C ALA A 115 9.00 -13.15 -0.62
N GLN A 116 9.61 -11.98 -0.46
CA GLN A 116 10.28 -11.58 0.77
C GLN A 116 9.82 -10.19 1.27
N PRO A 117 8.51 -9.89 1.30
CA PRO A 117 8.06 -8.69 1.99
C PRO A 117 8.33 -8.82 3.49
N SER A 118 8.47 -7.69 4.18
CA SER A 118 8.60 -7.66 5.65
C SER A 118 7.34 -8.21 6.35
N ALA A 119 6.16 -7.97 5.73
CA ALA A 119 4.89 -8.57 6.15
C ALA A 119 3.90 -8.59 4.97
N VAL A 120 2.94 -9.51 5.04
CA VAL A 120 1.72 -9.50 4.21
C VAL A 120 0.55 -9.15 5.13
N LEU A 121 -0.25 -8.17 4.74
CA LEU A 121 -1.31 -7.58 5.56
C LEU A 121 -2.69 -7.81 4.93
N MET A 122 -3.68 -8.02 5.79
CA MET A 122 -5.07 -8.24 5.42
C MET A 122 -5.87 -6.95 5.61
N ASP A 123 -6.50 -6.45 4.54
CA ASP A 123 -7.38 -5.26 4.53
C ASP A 123 -8.72 -5.62 3.87
N GLU A 124 -9.38 -6.64 4.41
CA GLU A 124 -10.59 -7.25 3.80
C GLU A 124 -11.77 -6.27 3.73
N GLU A 125 -11.86 -5.33 4.66
CA GLU A 125 -12.86 -4.25 4.62
C GLU A 125 -12.51 -3.14 3.62
N GLY A 126 -11.25 -3.14 3.12
CA GLY A 126 -10.77 -2.19 2.12
C GLY A 126 -10.63 -0.75 2.61
N VAL A 127 -10.60 -0.54 3.92
CA VAL A 127 -10.50 0.80 4.53
C VAL A 127 -9.19 1.46 4.18
N THR A 128 -8.08 0.73 4.36
CA THR A 128 -6.74 1.23 4.05
C THR A 128 -6.58 1.45 2.56
N GLY A 129 -7.00 0.52 1.73
CA GLY A 129 -6.91 0.65 0.28
C GLY A 129 -7.65 1.89 -0.24
N ARG A 130 -8.84 2.17 0.27
CA ARG A 130 -9.61 3.37 -0.10
C ARG A 130 -8.95 4.65 0.39
N ALA A 131 -8.37 4.66 1.60
CA ALA A 131 -7.64 5.82 2.13
C ALA A 131 -6.41 6.18 1.29
N TYR A 132 -5.74 5.19 0.71
CA TYR A 132 -4.65 5.40 -0.24
C TYR A 132 -5.12 5.68 -1.67
N GLY A 133 -6.38 5.50 -1.99
CA GLY A 133 -6.90 5.57 -3.36
C GLY A 133 -6.32 4.44 -4.23
N ALA A 134 -6.00 3.30 -3.63
CA ALA A 134 -5.51 2.13 -4.36
C ALA A 134 -6.62 1.58 -5.26
N ARG A 135 -6.30 1.33 -6.54
CA ARG A 135 -7.33 0.98 -7.55
C ARG A 135 -7.03 -0.32 -8.27
N THR A 136 -5.75 -0.66 -8.38
CA THR A 136 -5.29 -1.82 -9.16
C THR A 136 -4.36 -2.71 -8.34
N THR A 137 -4.12 -3.91 -8.84
CA THR A 137 -3.03 -4.78 -8.40
C THR A 137 -2.15 -5.14 -9.61
N PRO A 138 -0.83 -4.86 -9.55
CA PRO A 138 -0.13 -4.17 -8.46
C PRO A 138 -0.41 -2.65 -8.43
N HIS A 139 -0.33 -2.04 -7.24
CA HIS A 139 -0.27 -0.59 -7.03
C HIS A 139 0.70 -0.32 -5.90
N LEU A 140 1.70 0.52 -6.15
CA LEU A 140 2.84 0.72 -5.26
C LEU A 140 2.86 2.13 -4.70
N TYR A 141 3.29 2.25 -3.44
CA TYR A 141 3.49 3.51 -2.75
C TYR A 141 4.81 3.44 -1.97
N ILE A 142 5.49 4.56 -1.83
CA ILE A 142 6.67 4.67 -0.98
C ILE A 142 6.42 5.80 0.02
N VAL A 143 6.60 5.48 1.30
CA VAL A 143 6.54 6.44 2.41
C VAL A 143 7.96 6.69 2.89
N ASP A 144 8.31 7.96 3.07
CA ASP A 144 9.63 8.39 3.56
C ASP A 144 9.77 8.20 5.09
N PRO A 145 10.97 8.34 5.67
CA PRO A 145 11.20 8.22 7.11
C PRO A 145 10.40 9.22 7.95
N GLY A 146 10.03 10.37 7.38
CA GLY A 146 9.16 11.37 8.02
C GLY A 146 7.69 11.01 7.98
N GLY A 147 7.32 9.91 7.28
CA GLY A 147 5.94 9.46 7.12
C GLY A 147 5.16 10.22 6.06
N ARG A 148 5.84 10.85 5.11
CA ARG A 148 5.21 11.48 3.95
C ARG A 148 5.23 10.53 2.76
N LEU A 149 4.22 10.61 1.92
CA LEU A 149 4.16 9.84 0.69
C LEU A 149 5.14 10.41 -0.34
N ALA A 150 6.15 9.62 -0.70
CA ALA A 150 7.18 10.00 -1.68
C ALA A 150 6.89 9.49 -3.09
N TYR A 151 6.14 8.39 -3.22
CA TYR A 151 5.77 7.79 -4.51
C TYR A 151 4.37 7.19 -4.46
N ALA A 152 3.63 7.30 -5.57
CA ALA A 152 2.37 6.60 -5.79
C ALA A 152 2.23 6.21 -7.26
N GLY A 153 2.06 4.92 -7.60
CA GLY A 153 1.90 4.52 -8.99
C GLY A 153 2.11 3.07 -9.34
N GLY A 154 2.45 2.83 -10.60
CA GLY A 154 2.72 1.52 -11.16
C GLY A 154 4.07 0.95 -10.73
N ILE A 155 4.26 -0.35 -10.97
CA ILE A 155 5.56 -0.98 -10.73
C ILE A 155 6.56 -0.62 -11.83
N ASP A 156 6.08 -0.54 -13.08
CA ASP A 156 6.92 -0.25 -14.24
C ASP A 156 6.17 0.53 -15.34
N SER A 157 6.89 0.85 -16.43
CA SER A 157 6.41 1.70 -17.53
C SER A 157 5.60 0.96 -18.60
N ILE A 158 5.53 -0.39 -18.57
CA ILE A 158 4.85 -1.16 -19.62
C ILE A 158 3.64 -1.91 -19.07
N PRO A 159 2.41 -1.44 -19.33
CA PRO A 159 1.18 -2.01 -18.78
C PRO A 159 0.79 -3.30 -19.52
N SER A 160 1.59 -4.34 -19.40
CA SER A 160 1.35 -5.66 -20.00
C SER A 160 1.46 -6.77 -18.96
N SER A 161 0.81 -7.90 -19.20
CA SER A 161 0.91 -9.10 -18.36
C SER A 161 2.00 -10.08 -18.86
N ARG A 162 2.80 -9.72 -19.88
CA ARG A 162 3.84 -10.55 -20.45
C ARG A 162 5.16 -10.37 -19.73
N ALA A 163 5.82 -11.48 -19.37
CA ALA A 163 7.08 -11.46 -18.62
C ALA A 163 8.26 -10.89 -19.43
N GLU A 164 8.27 -11.07 -20.75
CA GLU A 164 9.32 -10.56 -21.66
C GLU A 164 9.38 -9.03 -21.75
N ASP A 165 8.35 -8.34 -21.29
CA ASP A 165 8.34 -6.88 -21.27
C ASP A 165 9.03 -6.29 -20.03
N ILE A 166 9.31 -7.10 -19.00
CA ILE A 166 9.98 -6.64 -17.77
C ILE A 166 11.37 -6.06 -18.07
N GLY A 167 12.16 -6.74 -18.90
CA GLY A 167 13.50 -6.29 -19.26
C GLY A 167 13.55 -5.04 -20.12
N LYS A 168 12.41 -4.64 -20.73
CA LYS A 168 12.28 -3.44 -21.56
C LYS A 168 11.72 -2.25 -20.79
N ALA A 169 11.09 -2.51 -19.64
CA ALA A 169 10.39 -1.50 -18.85
C ALA A 169 11.33 -0.79 -17.87
N THR A 170 11.08 0.49 -17.65
CA THR A 170 11.64 1.20 -16.51
C THR A 170 10.90 0.75 -15.25
N ASN A 171 11.61 0.17 -14.26
CA ASN A 171 11.01 -0.16 -12.98
C ASN A 171 10.97 1.09 -12.11
N TYR A 172 9.80 1.72 -12.03
CA TYR A 172 9.60 2.97 -11.30
C TYR A 172 9.85 2.83 -9.80
N VAL A 173 9.54 1.68 -9.20
CA VAL A 173 9.74 1.45 -7.76
C VAL A 173 11.22 1.36 -7.42
N ARG A 174 12.02 0.65 -8.22
CA ARG A 174 13.48 0.60 -8.05
C ARG A 174 14.12 1.97 -8.23
N GLN A 175 13.68 2.72 -9.24
CA GLN A 175 14.15 4.09 -9.48
C GLN A 175 13.82 4.98 -8.29
N ALA A 176 12.56 5.04 -7.88
CA ALA A 176 12.11 5.86 -6.76
C ALA A 176 12.81 5.51 -5.43
N LEU A 177 13.01 4.20 -5.15
CA LEU A 177 13.76 3.77 -3.97
C LEU A 177 15.25 4.18 -4.03
N THR A 178 15.86 4.11 -5.20
CA THR A 178 17.26 4.52 -5.37
C THR A 178 17.42 6.00 -5.07
N GLU A 179 16.55 6.83 -5.63
CA GLU A 179 16.54 8.28 -5.42
C GLU A 179 16.24 8.62 -3.94
N ALA A 180 15.17 8.04 -3.37
CA ALA A 180 14.76 8.31 -1.98
C ALA A 180 15.83 7.89 -0.96
N LEU A 181 16.46 6.72 -1.13
CA LEU A 181 17.52 6.24 -0.24
C LEU A 181 18.81 7.05 -0.37
N ALA A 182 19.03 7.75 -1.50
CA ALA A 182 20.11 8.71 -1.68
C ALA A 182 19.76 10.12 -1.13
N GLY A 183 18.57 10.29 -0.51
CA GLY A 183 18.08 11.59 -0.02
C GLY A 183 17.70 12.55 -1.14
N GLN A 184 17.49 12.06 -2.35
CA GLN A 184 17.11 12.85 -3.52
C GLN A 184 15.59 12.88 -3.70
N PRO A 185 15.03 13.93 -4.28
CA PRO A 185 13.63 13.94 -4.69
C PRO A 185 13.35 12.82 -5.69
N VAL A 186 12.19 12.16 -5.55
CA VAL A 186 11.76 11.14 -6.51
C VAL A 186 11.35 11.81 -7.82
N SER A 187 12.08 11.55 -8.90
CA SER A 187 11.91 12.21 -10.21
C SER A 187 10.57 11.87 -10.86
N ALA A 188 10.09 10.61 -10.72
CA ALA A 188 8.80 10.15 -11.20
C ALA A 188 7.88 9.81 -10.02
N ALA A 189 7.60 10.81 -9.16
CA ALA A 189 6.88 10.61 -7.90
C ALA A 189 5.43 10.12 -8.05
N VAL A 190 4.80 10.41 -9.19
CA VAL A 190 3.45 9.92 -9.53
C VAL A 190 3.49 9.27 -10.90
N THR A 191 3.10 7.99 -10.99
CA THR A 191 2.99 7.27 -12.25
C THR A 191 1.63 6.60 -12.38
N ARG A 192 1.27 6.19 -13.59
CA ARG A 192 -0.01 5.50 -13.82
C ARG A 192 0.07 4.05 -13.36
N PRO A 193 -0.70 3.63 -12.34
CA PRO A 193 -0.81 2.22 -12.00
C PRO A 193 -1.62 1.47 -13.05
N TYR A 194 -1.33 0.20 -13.22
CA TYR A 194 -2.04 -0.68 -14.13
C TYR A 194 -2.25 -2.06 -13.49
N GLY A 195 -3.24 -2.80 -13.96
CA GLY A 195 -3.53 -4.13 -13.44
C GLY A 195 -5.03 -4.38 -13.26
N CYS A 196 -5.37 -5.42 -12.53
CA CYS A 196 -6.74 -5.77 -12.19
C CYS A 196 -7.30 -4.82 -11.13
N SER A 197 -8.57 -4.48 -11.21
CA SER A 197 -9.25 -3.73 -10.15
C SER A 197 -9.19 -4.48 -8.82
N ILE A 198 -8.96 -3.77 -7.73
CA ILE A 198 -9.05 -4.33 -6.39
C ILE A 198 -10.50 -4.75 -6.12
N LYS A 199 -10.68 -5.90 -5.48
CA LYS A 199 -11.98 -6.51 -5.20
C LYS A 199 -12.48 -6.06 -3.83
N TYR A 200 -12.70 -4.75 -3.70
CA TYR A 200 -13.21 -4.17 -2.47
C TYR A 200 -14.61 -4.66 -2.11
N LYS A 201 -14.87 -4.76 -0.82
CA LYS A 201 -16.21 -4.95 -0.28
C LYS A 201 -17.15 -3.86 -0.81
N ARG A 202 -18.34 -4.25 -1.30
CA ARG A 202 -19.38 -3.37 -1.85
C ARG A 202 -20.22 -2.77 -0.73
#